data_ca6959e4ba6b3aa955c5307c0c6d57bb
#
_entry.id   ca6959e4ba6b3aa955c5307c0c6d57bb
#
_cell.length_a   1.000
_cell.length_b   1.000
_cell.length_c   1.000
_cell.angle_alpha   90.00
_cell.angle_beta   90.00
_cell.angle_gamma   90.00
#
_symmetry.space_group_name_H-M   'P 1'
#
loop_
_entity.id
_entity.type
_entity.pdbx_description
1 polymer ?
#
loop_
_entity_poly.entity_id
_entity_poly.type
_entity_poly.pdbx_seq_one_letter_code
_entity_poly.pdbx_strand_id
1 'polypeptide(L)'
;PRYPRRETLFPYTTLFRSVNELVSLEIFKHLLGMSDKELEHAYVFDFRVRNALGKETLGDNICEKTLTNFRRRLMKYEEETGHDLLHEVFEDHRTYFQGEFEIDASTQRMDSTFIEANIKQLSRVDLLAKVLHNFLSDLPEEIVQELPAGIDEFADTDNLELSYQLEPGEIPATMETLAEHTAWLVERFEADDEYAELESFAHLQQVLNEQCYRIAELKDDDGFDDPDDESQTGDDSSPDWQPLRTYTSPEESKDTERDETNTDSSGEDGENRSDHVGLKEPDEIDSGTLQNPHDEDATYRCKNDEDYHGYKANVAETCNGENPFRLITAVRVDTNNTDDGDLLGEDVTELSTKTGLRDLLVDGGYTHKEVEKHCRDQEITQHFSGITGQRPAAEKMSLAAPEWDGTRMVACPAGHEPFEQNHYETGRISGKMAKEYCDGCPHKESCFVKEQQQHYSYGFRERRVEIAQRRKRLDDPAEQEFLKLRAGAESLINEMYHKDGEKTKFTGKVK
;
A
#
# COMPACT_ATOMS: atom_id res chain seq x y z
N PRO A 1 -0.28 -38.87 0.96
CA PRO A 1 -1.34 -38.26 1.74
C PRO A 1 -2.55 -38.06 0.85
N ARG A 2 -3.68 -38.64 1.22
CA ARG A 2 -4.93 -38.45 0.48
C ARG A 2 -5.53 -37.15 0.99
N TYR A 3 -5.50 -36.10 0.18
CA TYR A 3 -6.30 -34.91 0.44
C TYR A 3 -7.78 -35.31 0.56
N PRO A 4 -8.51 -34.74 1.54
CA PRO A 4 -9.95 -34.95 1.61
C PRO A 4 -10.58 -34.43 0.31
N ARG A 5 -11.40 -35.27 -0.34
CA ARG A 5 -12.15 -34.87 -1.53
C ARG A 5 -13.15 -33.80 -1.10
N ARG A 6 -12.87 -32.54 -1.43
CA ARG A 6 -13.87 -31.46 -1.37
C ARG A 6 -14.76 -31.59 -2.63
N GLU A 7 -15.78 -32.43 -2.55
CA GLU A 7 -16.65 -32.80 -3.67
C GLU A 7 -17.69 -31.75 -4.08
N THR A 8 -17.74 -30.56 -3.47
CA THR A 8 -18.89 -29.66 -3.60
C THR A 8 -18.59 -28.26 -4.15
N LEU A 9 -17.38 -27.96 -4.58
CA LEU A 9 -17.02 -26.59 -5.00
C LEU A 9 -17.56 -26.17 -6.38
N PHE A 10 -17.98 -27.09 -7.25
CA PHE A 10 -18.47 -26.74 -8.59
C PHE A 10 -19.63 -27.66 -9.03
N PRO A 11 -20.89 -27.22 -8.85
CA PRO A 11 -22.01 -27.91 -9.46
C PRO A 11 -22.09 -27.54 -10.95
N TYR A 12 -21.91 -28.57 -11.77
CA TYR A 12 -22.28 -28.67 -13.19
C TYR A 12 -21.47 -27.96 -14.26
N THR A 13 -20.97 -28.86 -15.12
CA THR A 13 -20.59 -28.73 -16.54
C THR A 13 -19.28 -28.03 -16.84
N THR A 14 -18.34 -28.81 -17.01
CA THR A 14 -17.53 -29.09 -18.19
C THR A 14 -16.50 -30.12 -17.80
N LEU A 15 -16.62 -31.30 -18.41
CA LEU A 15 -15.63 -32.37 -18.38
C LEU A 15 -14.64 -32.35 -17.21
N PHE A 16 -15.14 -32.84 -16.08
CA PHE A 16 -14.45 -33.48 -14.97
C PHE A 16 -12.93 -33.28 -14.83
N ARG A 17 -12.48 -32.00 -14.71
CA ARG A 17 -11.14 -31.75 -14.26
C ARG A 17 -11.21 -31.48 -12.76
N SER A 18 -10.33 -32.14 -12.02
CA SER A 18 -10.25 -31.85 -10.58
C SER A 18 -9.69 -30.46 -10.35
N VAL A 19 -10.13 -29.79 -9.30
CA VAL A 19 -9.55 -28.50 -8.85
C VAL A 19 -8.03 -28.64 -8.71
N ASN A 20 -7.55 -29.76 -8.16
CA ASN A 20 -6.12 -30.05 -8.03
C ASN A 20 -5.36 -30.03 -9.37
N GLU A 21 -5.98 -30.53 -10.45
CA GLU A 21 -5.37 -30.50 -11.77
C GLU A 21 -5.25 -29.07 -12.29
N LEU A 22 -6.29 -28.24 -12.10
CA LEU A 22 -6.30 -26.85 -12.56
C LEU A 22 -5.34 -25.99 -11.74
N VAL A 23 -5.27 -26.17 -10.41
CA VAL A 23 -4.26 -25.53 -9.55
C VAL A 23 -2.85 -25.94 -9.97
N SER A 24 -2.62 -27.25 -10.24
CA SER A 24 -1.30 -27.71 -10.70
C SER A 24 -0.92 -27.10 -12.05
N LEU A 25 -1.88 -26.87 -12.93
CA LEU A 25 -1.63 -26.19 -14.21
C LEU A 25 -1.24 -24.73 -14.02
N GLU A 26 -1.87 -24.00 -13.11
CA GLU A 26 -1.45 -22.65 -12.76
C GLU A 26 -0.03 -22.63 -12.19
N ILE A 27 0.32 -23.58 -11.30
CA ILE A 27 1.68 -23.71 -10.79
C ILE A 27 2.67 -23.96 -11.94
N PHE A 28 2.37 -24.85 -12.89
CA PHE A 28 3.24 -25.09 -14.04
C PHE A 28 3.38 -23.88 -14.94
N LYS A 29 2.29 -23.13 -15.16
CA LYS A 29 2.33 -21.89 -15.91
C LYS A 29 3.38 -20.93 -15.37
N HIS A 30 3.34 -20.67 -14.07
CA HIS A 30 4.27 -19.75 -13.41
C HIS A 30 5.68 -20.34 -13.30
N LEU A 31 5.80 -21.61 -12.92
CA LEU A 31 7.09 -22.29 -12.78
C LEU A 31 7.89 -22.32 -14.09
N LEU A 32 7.20 -22.46 -15.22
CA LEU A 32 7.82 -22.58 -16.53
C LEU A 32 7.75 -21.29 -17.37
N GLY A 33 7.18 -20.20 -16.82
CA GLY A 33 7.04 -18.91 -17.50
C GLY A 33 6.16 -19.00 -18.77
N MET A 34 5.09 -19.79 -18.76
CA MET A 34 4.25 -20.04 -19.92
C MET A 34 3.05 -19.10 -19.99
N SER A 35 2.65 -18.70 -21.19
CA SER A 35 1.32 -18.16 -21.47
C SER A 35 0.25 -19.26 -21.38
N ASP A 36 -1.03 -18.89 -21.29
CA ASP A 36 -2.13 -19.86 -21.29
C ASP A 36 -2.12 -20.76 -22.53
N LYS A 37 -1.75 -20.20 -23.69
CA LYS A 37 -1.64 -20.93 -24.95
C LYS A 37 -0.47 -21.92 -24.97
N GLU A 38 0.67 -21.52 -24.40
CA GLU A 38 1.82 -22.42 -24.28
C GLU A 38 1.53 -23.53 -23.27
N LEU A 39 0.81 -23.23 -22.18
CA LEU A 39 0.37 -24.23 -21.21
C LEU A 39 -0.63 -25.20 -21.82
N GLU A 40 -1.56 -24.74 -22.67
CA GLU A 40 -2.45 -25.62 -23.46
C GLU A 40 -1.64 -26.62 -24.31
N HIS A 41 -0.64 -26.10 -25.01
CA HIS A 41 0.27 -26.94 -25.79
C HIS A 41 1.08 -27.91 -24.91
N ALA A 42 1.63 -27.43 -23.81
CA ALA A 42 2.42 -28.24 -22.89
C ALA A 42 1.56 -29.34 -22.22
N TYR A 43 0.32 -29.04 -21.89
CA TYR A 43 -0.64 -30.03 -21.36
C TYR A 43 -0.87 -31.19 -22.31
N VAL A 44 -0.89 -30.93 -23.60
CA VAL A 44 -1.11 -31.98 -24.65
C VAL A 44 0.19 -32.71 -24.99
N PHE A 45 1.31 -31.99 -25.13
CA PHE A 45 2.51 -32.51 -25.78
C PHE A 45 3.75 -32.61 -24.87
N ASP A 46 3.81 -31.89 -23.75
CA ASP A 46 4.97 -31.97 -22.86
C ASP A 46 4.84 -33.14 -21.89
N PHE A 47 5.71 -34.13 -22.08
CA PHE A 47 5.73 -35.34 -21.26
C PHE A 47 5.99 -35.02 -19.78
N ARG A 48 6.75 -34.01 -19.47
CA ARG A 48 7.06 -33.59 -18.06
C ARG A 48 5.79 -33.12 -17.36
N VAL A 49 5.04 -32.21 -18.00
CA VAL A 49 3.76 -31.69 -17.48
C VAL A 49 2.75 -32.84 -17.35
N ARG A 50 2.63 -33.66 -18.36
CA ARG A 50 1.71 -34.81 -18.37
C ARG A 50 2.01 -35.81 -17.27
N ASN A 51 3.29 -36.18 -17.14
CA ASN A 51 3.73 -37.15 -16.12
C ASN A 51 3.48 -36.58 -14.70
N ALA A 52 3.77 -35.32 -14.47
CA ALA A 52 3.53 -34.68 -13.17
C ALA A 52 2.02 -34.62 -12.84
N LEU A 53 1.15 -34.47 -13.83
CA LEU A 53 -0.30 -34.52 -13.66
C LEU A 53 -0.88 -35.94 -13.63
N GLY A 54 -0.04 -36.99 -13.73
CA GLY A 54 -0.48 -38.37 -13.75
C GLY A 54 -1.29 -38.78 -15.02
N LYS A 55 -1.03 -38.09 -16.15
CA LYS A 55 -1.73 -38.33 -17.41
C LYS A 55 -1.04 -39.44 -18.23
N GLU A 56 -1.64 -40.61 -18.25
CA GLU A 56 -1.07 -41.78 -18.95
C GLU A 56 -1.46 -41.82 -20.42
N THR A 57 -2.59 -41.23 -20.82
CA THR A 57 -3.15 -41.33 -22.18
C THR A 57 -3.13 -40.02 -22.95
N LEU A 58 -2.89 -40.08 -24.26
CA LEU A 58 -3.10 -38.97 -25.18
C LEU A 58 -4.61 -38.81 -25.44
N GLY A 59 -5.11 -37.57 -25.43
CA GLY A 59 -6.51 -37.30 -25.76
C GLY A 59 -7.21 -36.28 -24.87
N ASP A 60 -6.65 -36.02 -23.69
CA ASP A 60 -7.10 -34.90 -22.87
C ASP A 60 -6.55 -33.61 -23.49
N ASN A 61 -7.43 -32.61 -23.60
CA ASN A 61 -7.03 -31.29 -24.02
C ASN A 61 -7.65 -30.24 -23.09
N ILE A 62 -7.03 -29.09 -22.95
CA ILE A 62 -7.48 -27.94 -22.21
C ILE A 62 -7.52 -26.76 -23.16
N CYS A 63 -8.35 -25.78 -22.97
CA CYS A 63 -8.32 -24.54 -23.74
C CYS A 63 -8.12 -23.37 -22.82
N GLU A 64 -7.60 -22.27 -23.35
CA GLU A 64 -7.36 -21.01 -22.62
C GLU A 64 -8.58 -20.56 -21.80
N LYS A 65 -9.78 -20.67 -22.35
CA LYS A 65 -11.04 -20.36 -21.65
C LYS A 65 -11.26 -21.19 -20.37
N THR A 66 -10.71 -22.41 -20.31
CA THR A 66 -10.84 -23.25 -19.11
C THR A 66 -10.05 -22.63 -17.95
N LEU A 67 -8.84 -22.16 -18.22
CA LEU A 67 -7.97 -21.50 -17.23
C LEU A 67 -8.57 -20.16 -16.82
N THR A 68 -8.97 -19.33 -17.78
CA THR A 68 -9.63 -18.03 -17.48
C THR A 68 -10.90 -18.21 -16.65
N ASN A 69 -11.76 -19.20 -17.00
CA ASN A 69 -12.96 -19.49 -16.23
C ASN A 69 -12.64 -20.06 -14.84
N PHE A 70 -11.56 -20.80 -14.70
CA PHE A 70 -11.13 -21.32 -13.41
C PHE A 70 -10.73 -20.18 -12.48
N ARG A 71 -9.88 -19.24 -12.93
CA ARG A 71 -9.46 -18.06 -12.15
C ARG A 71 -10.66 -17.21 -11.74
N ARG A 72 -11.56 -16.88 -12.68
CA ARG A 72 -12.79 -16.13 -12.37
C ARG A 72 -13.64 -16.81 -11.29
N ARG A 73 -13.68 -18.14 -11.28
CA ARG A 73 -14.42 -18.90 -10.25
C ARG A 73 -13.69 -18.92 -8.91
N LEU A 74 -12.36 -18.93 -8.91
CA LEU A 74 -11.59 -18.78 -7.67
C LEU A 74 -11.88 -17.44 -7.01
N MET A 75 -11.80 -16.35 -7.79
CA MET A 75 -12.13 -14.99 -7.31
C MET A 75 -13.53 -14.92 -6.73
N LYS A 76 -14.52 -15.35 -7.53
CA LYS A 76 -15.92 -15.33 -7.09
C LYS A 76 -16.13 -16.16 -5.83
N TYR A 77 -15.43 -17.27 -5.69
CA TYR A 77 -15.50 -18.09 -4.48
C TYR A 77 -14.92 -17.37 -3.27
N GLU A 78 -13.81 -16.69 -3.42
CA GLU A 78 -13.19 -15.88 -2.39
C GLU A 78 -14.11 -14.71 -1.98
N GLU A 79 -14.67 -13.97 -2.95
CA GLU A 79 -15.63 -12.89 -2.70
C GLU A 79 -16.88 -13.37 -1.94
N GLU A 80 -17.44 -14.53 -2.33
CA GLU A 80 -18.65 -15.08 -1.73
C GLU A 80 -18.42 -15.70 -0.35
N THR A 81 -17.23 -16.22 -0.07
CA THR A 81 -16.96 -17.04 1.12
C THR A 81 -15.91 -16.47 2.06
N GLY A 82 -15.10 -15.51 1.62
CA GLY A 82 -13.91 -15.03 2.32
C GLY A 82 -12.77 -16.05 2.41
N HIS A 83 -12.81 -17.15 1.63
CA HIS A 83 -11.79 -18.19 1.63
C HIS A 83 -10.85 -18.09 0.43
N ASP A 84 -9.61 -17.69 0.67
CA ASP A 84 -8.53 -17.75 -0.31
C ASP A 84 -7.99 -19.16 -0.46
N LEU A 85 -8.44 -19.86 -1.51
CA LEU A 85 -8.02 -21.24 -1.78
C LEU A 85 -6.54 -21.36 -2.19
N LEU A 86 -5.96 -20.33 -2.79
CA LEU A 86 -4.54 -20.34 -3.17
C LEU A 86 -3.67 -20.22 -1.94
N HIS A 87 -4.05 -19.35 -1.02
CA HIS A 87 -3.38 -19.23 0.28
C HIS A 87 -3.53 -20.53 1.11
N GLU A 88 -4.70 -21.16 1.13
CA GLU A 88 -4.87 -22.45 1.80
C GLU A 88 -3.94 -23.53 1.22
N VAL A 89 -3.81 -23.59 -0.11
CA VAL A 89 -2.89 -24.54 -0.78
C VAL A 89 -1.43 -24.22 -0.44
N PHE A 90 -1.05 -22.96 -0.41
CA PHE A 90 0.28 -22.53 0.01
C PHE A 90 0.58 -23.00 1.44
N GLU A 91 -0.33 -22.78 2.38
CA GLU A 91 -0.19 -23.16 3.78
C GLU A 91 -0.08 -24.70 3.97
N ASP A 92 -0.89 -25.46 3.22
CA ASP A 92 -0.80 -26.92 3.24
C ASP A 92 0.58 -27.40 2.76
N HIS A 93 1.10 -26.81 1.68
CA HIS A 93 2.43 -27.15 1.15
C HIS A 93 3.54 -26.72 2.11
N ARG A 94 3.48 -25.50 2.65
CA ARG A 94 4.44 -25.00 3.65
C ARG A 94 4.50 -25.95 4.85
N THR A 95 3.36 -26.33 5.40
CA THR A 95 3.26 -27.24 6.55
C THR A 95 3.81 -28.61 6.21
N TYR A 96 3.50 -29.15 5.05
CA TYR A 96 4.03 -30.43 4.59
C TYR A 96 5.55 -30.41 4.45
N PHE A 97 6.11 -29.41 3.75
CA PHE A 97 7.56 -29.32 3.57
C PHE A 97 8.31 -29.05 4.86
N GLN A 98 7.77 -28.21 5.73
CA GLN A 98 8.35 -27.96 7.05
C GLN A 98 8.45 -29.24 7.86
N GLY A 99 7.40 -30.07 7.89
CA GLY A 99 7.37 -31.33 8.64
C GLY A 99 8.17 -32.45 8.00
N GLU A 100 8.02 -32.68 6.68
CA GLU A 100 8.66 -33.79 5.96
C GLU A 100 10.19 -33.67 5.91
N PHE A 101 10.69 -32.42 5.81
CA PHE A 101 12.12 -32.15 5.70
C PHE A 101 12.72 -31.58 7.00
N GLU A 102 11.96 -31.59 8.09
CA GLU A 102 12.41 -31.10 9.42
C GLU A 102 13.00 -29.68 9.34
N ILE A 103 12.36 -28.77 8.56
CA ILE A 103 12.84 -27.42 8.36
C ILE A 103 12.69 -26.60 9.65
N ASP A 104 13.81 -26.09 10.15
CA ASP A 104 13.81 -25.12 11.24
C ASP A 104 13.44 -23.73 10.70
N ALA A 105 12.24 -23.29 11.07
CA ALA A 105 11.69 -22.01 10.70
C ALA A 105 11.75 -20.96 11.82
N SER A 106 12.54 -21.20 12.86
CA SER A 106 12.72 -20.26 13.98
C SER A 106 13.46 -18.99 13.57
N THR A 107 14.32 -19.06 12.54
CA THR A 107 15.07 -17.93 11.99
C THR A 107 14.63 -17.66 10.56
N GLN A 108 14.06 -16.49 10.34
CA GLN A 108 13.53 -16.09 9.05
C GLN A 108 14.03 -14.71 8.65
N ARG A 109 13.99 -14.42 7.37
CA ARG A 109 14.18 -13.09 6.82
C ARG A 109 12.97 -12.69 6.02
N MET A 110 12.70 -11.39 5.96
CA MET A 110 11.58 -10.82 5.25
C MET A 110 12.06 -9.63 4.44
N ASP A 111 11.51 -9.49 3.25
CA ASP A 111 11.75 -8.35 2.36
C ASP A 111 10.53 -8.07 1.51
N SER A 112 10.41 -6.83 1.06
CA SER A 112 9.32 -6.41 0.18
C SER A 112 9.84 -6.03 -1.20
N THR A 113 8.99 -6.20 -2.20
CA THR A 113 9.28 -5.79 -3.57
C THR A 113 8.02 -5.25 -4.25
N PHE A 114 8.21 -4.37 -5.23
CA PHE A 114 7.10 -3.87 -6.03
C PHE A 114 6.74 -4.86 -7.12
N ILE A 115 5.46 -4.95 -7.40
CA ILE A 115 4.88 -5.72 -8.50
C ILE A 115 4.10 -4.75 -9.37
N GLU A 116 4.47 -4.61 -10.62
CA GLU A 116 3.73 -3.77 -11.56
C GLU A 116 2.35 -4.37 -11.86
N ALA A 117 1.32 -3.53 -11.86
CA ALA A 117 0.01 -3.91 -12.35
C ALA A 117 0.03 -4.10 -13.88
N ASN A 118 -0.78 -5.04 -14.37
CA ASN A 118 -0.92 -5.26 -15.81
C ASN A 118 -1.95 -4.29 -16.42
N ILE A 119 -1.74 -3.01 -16.18
CA ILE A 119 -2.56 -1.91 -16.69
C ILE A 119 -1.73 -1.01 -17.60
N LYS A 120 -2.41 -0.26 -18.45
CA LYS A 120 -1.80 0.89 -19.12
C LYS A 120 -1.65 2.02 -18.10
N GLN A 121 -0.46 2.57 -17.96
CA GLN A 121 -0.27 3.79 -17.21
C GLN A 121 -0.98 4.92 -17.94
N LEU A 122 -1.93 5.55 -17.26
CA LEU A 122 -2.70 6.66 -17.79
C LEU A 122 -2.13 7.98 -17.26
N SER A 123 -1.97 8.95 -18.14
CA SER A 123 -1.80 10.33 -17.70
C SER A 123 -3.10 10.81 -17.05
N ARG A 124 -3.05 11.90 -16.31
CA ARG A 124 -4.21 12.45 -15.63
C ARG A 124 -5.35 12.80 -16.59
N VAL A 125 -5.03 13.37 -17.76
CA VAL A 125 -6.02 13.66 -18.80
C VAL A 125 -6.61 12.38 -19.40
N ASP A 126 -5.77 11.34 -19.60
CA ASP A 126 -6.24 10.06 -20.14
C ASP A 126 -7.11 9.31 -19.11
N LEU A 127 -6.82 9.43 -17.81
CA LEU A 127 -7.63 8.85 -16.74
C LEU A 127 -9.03 9.46 -16.72
N LEU A 128 -9.14 10.80 -16.71
CA LEU A 128 -10.41 11.50 -16.74
C LEU A 128 -11.23 11.11 -17.99
N ALA A 129 -10.62 11.12 -19.17
CA ALA A 129 -11.27 10.72 -20.40
C ALA A 129 -11.73 9.25 -20.37
N LYS A 130 -10.91 8.35 -19.82
CA LYS A 130 -11.21 6.92 -19.75
C LYS A 130 -12.39 6.61 -18.83
N VAL A 131 -12.43 7.24 -17.67
CA VAL A 131 -13.54 7.07 -16.72
C VAL A 131 -14.84 7.60 -17.29
N LEU A 132 -14.78 8.78 -17.93
CA LEU A 132 -15.91 9.36 -18.64
C LEU A 132 -16.44 8.42 -19.74
N HIS A 133 -15.55 7.94 -20.62
CA HIS A 133 -15.88 7.00 -21.67
C HIS A 133 -16.54 5.71 -21.15
N ASN A 134 -15.99 5.13 -20.09
CA ASN A 134 -16.54 3.91 -19.52
C ASN A 134 -17.98 4.10 -19.07
N PHE A 135 -18.28 5.19 -18.37
CA PHE A 135 -19.65 5.47 -17.93
C PHE A 135 -20.59 5.72 -19.12
N LEU A 136 -20.17 6.54 -20.10
CA LEU A 136 -20.98 6.79 -21.31
C LEU A 136 -21.27 5.52 -22.12
N SER A 137 -20.32 4.57 -22.11
CA SER A 137 -20.47 3.27 -22.80
C SER A 137 -21.48 2.35 -22.11
N ASP A 138 -21.73 2.54 -20.82
CA ASP A 138 -22.72 1.78 -20.06
C ASP A 138 -24.13 2.41 -20.15
N LEU A 139 -24.25 3.65 -20.67
CA LEU A 139 -25.54 4.30 -20.87
C LEU A 139 -26.21 3.84 -22.18
N PRO A 140 -27.55 3.75 -22.22
CA PRO A 140 -28.31 3.59 -23.46
C PRO A 140 -28.02 4.70 -24.47
N GLU A 141 -27.97 4.35 -25.76
CA GLU A 141 -27.68 5.28 -26.85
C GLU A 141 -28.66 6.50 -26.86
N GLU A 142 -29.93 6.27 -26.50
CA GLU A 142 -30.95 7.30 -26.43
C GLU A 142 -30.61 8.36 -25.37
N ILE A 143 -30.06 7.96 -24.24
CA ILE A 143 -29.63 8.87 -23.16
C ILE A 143 -28.39 9.64 -23.59
N VAL A 144 -27.41 8.97 -24.20
CA VAL A 144 -26.18 9.63 -24.67
C VAL A 144 -26.49 10.74 -25.68
N GLN A 145 -27.50 10.53 -26.56
CA GLN A 145 -27.95 11.56 -27.55
C GLN A 145 -28.63 12.77 -26.91
N GLU A 146 -29.14 12.66 -25.69
CA GLU A 146 -29.76 13.76 -24.94
C GLU A 146 -28.76 14.55 -24.07
N LEU A 147 -27.50 14.12 -24.01
CA LEU A 147 -26.46 14.79 -23.22
C LEU A 147 -26.05 16.13 -23.87
N PRO A 148 -25.53 17.08 -23.09
CA PRO A 148 -24.97 18.32 -23.63
C PRO A 148 -23.88 18.05 -24.66
N ALA A 149 -23.82 18.92 -25.68
CA ALA A 149 -22.83 18.84 -26.73
C ALA A 149 -21.40 18.87 -26.16
N GLY A 150 -20.54 17.97 -26.65
CA GLY A 150 -19.16 17.80 -26.20
C GLY A 150 -18.98 16.66 -25.21
N ILE A 151 -20.01 16.28 -24.43
CA ILE A 151 -19.94 15.07 -23.58
C ILE A 151 -20.05 13.80 -24.43
N ASP A 152 -20.99 13.82 -25.38
CA ASP A 152 -21.27 12.72 -26.31
C ASP A 152 -20.07 12.33 -27.19
N GLU A 153 -19.14 13.27 -27.43
CA GLU A 153 -17.91 13.01 -28.18
C GLU A 153 -17.03 11.91 -27.55
N PHE A 154 -17.10 11.75 -26.23
CA PHE A 154 -16.33 10.73 -25.50
C PHE A 154 -16.98 9.34 -25.51
N ALA A 155 -18.21 9.18 -25.96
CA ALA A 155 -18.87 7.88 -26.06
C ALA A 155 -18.27 6.99 -27.14
N ASP A 156 -17.93 7.59 -28.30
CA ASP A 156 -17.45 6.86 -29.51
C ASP A 156 -15.92 6.80 -29.63
N THR A 157 -15.18 7.22 -28.60
CA THR A 157 -13.71 7.34 -28.69
C THR A 157 -13.03 6.03 -28.36
N ASP A 158 -12.72 5.22 -29.38
CA ASP A 158 -11.88 4.03 -29.24
C ASP A 158 -10.43 4.36 -28.85
N ASN A 159 -10.02 5.61 -29.02
CA ASN A 159 -8.66 6.06 -28.82
C ASN A 159 -8.59 7.18 -27.77
N LEU A 160 -8.43 6.79 -26.52
CA LEU A 160 -8.41 7.69 -25.37
C LEU A 160 -6.98 8.13 -24.99
N GLU A 161 -6.08 8.20 -25.96
CA GLU A 161 -4.70 8.66 -25.75
C GLU A 161 -4.61 10.17 -26.00
N LEU A 162 -5.38 10.98 -25.27
CA LEU A 162 -5.40 12.43 -25.39
C LEU A 162 -4.03 13.05 -25.12
N SER A 163 -3.27 12.48 -24.19
CA SER A 163 -1.92 12.93 -23.88
C SER A 163 -0.96 12.90 -25.06
N TYR A 164 -1.22 12.07 -26.08
CA TYR A 164 -0.42 12.00 -27.32
C TYR A 164 -1.01 12.80 -28.46
N GLN A 165 -2.27 13.19 -28.37
CA GLN A 165 -2.97 13.91 -29.44
C GLN A 165 -2.97 15.42 -29.22
N LEU A 166 -2.90 15.86 -27.96
CA LEU A 166 -2.94 17.26 -27.57
C LEU A 166 -1.54 17.89 -27.52
N GLU A 167 -1.44 19.14 -27.93
CA GLU A 167 -0.26 19.93 -27.64
C GLU A 167 -0.18 20.20 -26.12
N PRO A 168 1.04 20.27 -25.51
CA PRO A 168 1.18 20.47 -24.07
C PRO A 168 0.42 21.66 -23.49
N GLY A 169 0.19 22.71 -24.27
CA GLY A 169 -0.55 23.90 -23.87
C GLY A 169 -2.07 23.72 -23.85
N GLU A 170 -2.59 22.67 -24.48
CA GLU A 170 -4.02 22.37 -24.56
C GLU A 170 -4.47 21.43 -23.42
N ILE A 171 -3.55 20.69 -22.83
CA ILE A 171 -3.85 19.69 -21.78
C ILE A 171 -4.59 20.30 -20.58
N PRO A 172 -4.18 21.44 -20.00
CA PRO A 172 -4.89 22.02 -18.85
C PRO A 172 -6.35 22.35 -19.16
N ALA A 173 -6.61 23.02 -20.27
CA ALA A 173 -7.96 23.38 -20.68
C ALA A 173 -8.84 22.16 -20.96
N THR A 174 -8.26 21.12 -21.57
CA THR A 174 -8.97 19.84 -21.81
C THR A 174 -9.29 19.14 -20.49
N MET A 175 -8.37 19.16 -19.53
CA MET A 175 -8.61 18.58 -18.22
C MET A 175 -9.72 19.31 -17.44
N GLU A 176 -9.77 20.65 -17.52
CA GLU A 176 -10.86 21.44 -16.95
C GLU A 176 -12.21 21.05 -17.58
N THR A 177 -12.28 20.96 -18.90
CA THR A 177 -13.49 20.52 -19.61
C THR A 177 -13.92 19.11 -19.20
N LEU A 178 -12.98 18.15 -19.09
CA LEU A 178 -13.29 16.80 -18.65
C LEU A 178 -13.78 16.76 -17.20
N ALA A 179 -13.21 17.57 -16.33
CA ALA A 179 -13.65 17.70 -14.94
C ALA A 179 -15.09 18.27 -14.85
N GLU A 180 -15.41 19.29 -15.64
CA GLU A 180 -16.76 19.86 -15.73
C GLU A 180 -17.77 18.82 -16.25
N HIS A 181 -17.42 18.08 -17.32
CA HIS A 181 -18.26 17.00 -17.85
C HIS A 181 -18.49 15.90 -16.82
N THR A 182 -17.44 15.51 -16.10
CA THR A 182 -17.50 14.50 -15.02
C THR A 182 -18.44 14.98 -13.90
N ALA A 183 -18.30 16.23 -13.44
CA ALA A 183 -19.13 16.79 -12.40
C ALA A 183 -20.60 16.88 -12.82
N TRP A 184 -20.86 17.30 -14.05
CA TRP A 184 -22.20 17.37 -14.60
C TRP A 184 -22.89 15.98 -14.66
N LEU A 185 -22.14 14.95 -15.08
CA LEU A 185 -22.67 13.58 -15.13
C LEU A 185 -22.94 13.02 -13.72
N VAL A 186 -22.05 13.27 -12.77
CA VAL A 186 -22.26 12.85 -11.39
C VAL A 186 -23.51 13.50 -10.82
N GLU A 187 -23.69 14.83 -10.97
CA GLU A 187 -24.87 15.55 -10.49
C GLU A 187 -26.15 15.07 -11.16
N ARG A 188 -26.10 14.77 -12.47
CA ARG A 188 -27.26 14.34 -13.27
C ARG A 188 -27.73 12.93 -12.88
N PHE A 189 -26.84 12.01 -12.53
CA PHE A 189 -27.14 10.59 -12.34
C PHE A 189 -27.06 10.11 -10.89
N GLU A 190 -26.57 10.90 -9.93
CA GLU A 190 -26.44 10.48 -8.53
C GLU A 190 -27.79 10.13 -7.85
N ALA A 191 -28.88 10.71 -8.31
CA ALA A 191 -30.22 10.44 -7.81
C ALA A 191 -30.98 9.36 -8.60
N ASP A 192 -30.37 8.75 -9.60
CA ASP A 192 -30.96 7.72 -10.43
C ASP A 192 -30.45 6.34 -10.02
N ASP A 193 -31.25 5.59 -9.28
CA ASP A 193 -30.89 4.28 -8.71
C ASP A 193 -30.36 3.28 -9.77
N GLU A 194 -30.80 3.38 -11.05
CA GLU A 194 -30.39 2.46 -12.11
C GLU A 194 -28.93 2.70 -12.53
N TYR A 195 -28.51 3.97 -12.62
CA TYR A 195 -27.16 4.31 -13.08
C TYR A 195 -26.18 4.56 -11.95
N ALA A 196 -26.67 4.98 -10.78
CA ALA A 196 -25.83 5.20 -9.60
C ALA A 196 -25.21 3.90 -9.03
N GLU A 197 -25.80 2.73 -9.30
CA GLU A 197 -25.26 1.42 -8.91
C GLU A 197 -24.20 0.85 -9.88
N LEU A 198 -23.94 1.54 -11.02
CA LEU A 198 -22.92 1.09 -11.97
C LEU A 198 -21.52 1.31 -11.42
N GLU A 199 -20.63 0.32 -11.61
CA GLU A 199 -19.21 0.42 -11.28
C GLU A 199 -18.52 1.60 -11.97
N SER A 200 -18.86 1.84 -13.24
CA SER A 200 -18.36 3.00 -14.01
C SER A 200 -18.81 4.34 -13.43
N PHE A 201 -20.00 4.42 -12.82
CA PHE A 201 -20.44 5.62 -12.08
C PHE A 201 -19.67 5.83 -10.78
N ALA A 202 -19.39 4.75 -10.05
CA ALA A 202 -18.54 4.82 -8.87
C ALA A 202 -17.14 5.36 -9.19
N HIS A 203 -16.54 4.92 -10.30
CA HIS A 203 -15.26 5.46 -10.80
C HIS A 203 -15.36 6.95 -11.15
N LEU A 204 -16.47 7.39 -11.73
CA LEU A 204 -16.71 8.80 -12.05
C LEU A 204 -16.72 9.66 -10.79
N GLN A 205 -17.45 9.22 -9.76
CA GLN A 205 -17.49 9.90 -8.46
C GLN A 205 -16.12 9.90 -7.79
N GLN A 206 -15.42 8.76 -7.83
CA GLN A 206 -14.09 8.61 -7.23
C GLN A 206 -13.10 9.58 -7.86
N VAL A 207 -12.97 9.59 -9.18
CA VAL A 207 -12.03 10.47 -9.90
C VAL A 207 -12.38 11.94 -9.67
N LEU A 208 -13.68 12.32 -9.66
CA LEU A 208 -14.09 13.68 -9.34
C LEU A 208 -13.61 14.10 -7.94
N ASN A 209 -13.78 13.24 -6.93
CA ASN A 209 -13.38 13.53 -5.56
C ASN A 209 -11.86 13.57 -5.38
N GLU A 210 -11.12 12.68 -6.08
CA GLU A 210 -9.68 12.54 -5.98
C GLU A 210 -8.93 13.64 -6.74
N GLN A 211 -9.43 14.05 -7.91
CA GLN A 211 -8.74 14.93 -8.86
C GLN A 211 -9.22 16.37 -8.84
N CYS A 212 -10.38 16.65 -8.26
CA CYS A 212 -11.07 17.95 -8.39
C CYS A 212 -11.50 18.53 -7.04
N TYR A 213 -11.73 19.85 -7.02
CA TYR A 213 -12.49 20.57 -6.00
C TYR A 213 -13.85 20.99 -6.55
N ARG A 214 -14.87 20.99 -5.72
CA ARG A 214 -16.08 21.74 -5.99
C ARG A 214 -15.91 23.17 -5.47
N ILE A 215 -15.96 24.16 -6.31
CA ILE A 215 -15.91 25.55 -5.93
C ILE A 215 -17.36 25.96 -5.57
N ALA A 216 -17.67 25.97 -4.27
CA ALA A 216 -18.91 26.57 -3.80
C ALA A 216 -18.83 28.09 -4.03
N GLU A 217 -19.83 28.73 -4.66
CA GLU A 217 -19.91 30.17 -4.69
C GLU A 217 -19.89 30.72 -3.27
N LEU A 218 -18.89 31.53 -2.98
CA LEU A 218 -18.81 32.28 -1.72
C LEU A 218 -20.05 33.23 -1.70
N LYS A 219 -21.03 32.90 -0.88
CA LYS A 219 -21.99 33.90 -0.46
C LYS A 219 -21.19 34.90 0.38
N ASP A 220 -21.20 36.18 -0.07
CA ASP A 220 -20.71 37.29 0.71
C ASP A 220 -21.49 37.33 2.03
N ASP A 221 -20.87 36.73 3.07
CA ASP A 221 -21.34 36.87 4.43
C ASP A 221 -20.39 37.87 5.11
N ASP A 222 -20.84 39.16 5.14
CA ASP A 222 -20.22 40.21 5.94
C ASP A 222 -20.42 39.92 7.42
N GLY A 223 -19.65 38.97 7.95
CA GLY A 223 -19.68 38.51 9.36
C GLY A 223 -18.34 38.70 10.06
N PHE A 224 -18.29 39.71 10.90
CA PHE A 224 -17.26 40.07 11.88
C PHE A 224 -16.63 38.86 12.58
N ASP A 225 -15.30 38.68 12.42
CA ASP A 225 -14.49 37.73 13.20
C ASP A 225 -14.25 38.24 14.61
N ASP A 226 -14.58 37.44 15.61
CA ASP A 226 -14.19 37.58 17.00
C ASP A 226 -12.92 36.73 17.26
N PRO A 227 -11.80 37.32 17.69
CA PRO A 227 -10.50 36.61 17.76
C PRO A 227 -10.24 35.77 19.00
N ASP A 228 -11.22 35.50 19.86
CA ASP A 228 -11.01 34.77 21.12
C ASP A 228 -11.97 33.59 21.31
N ASP A 229 -11.74 32.43 20.63
CA ASP A 229 -12.28 31.15 21.08
C ASP A 229 -11.27 30.01 20.91
N GLU A 230 -10.43 29.83 21.94
CA GLU A 230 -9.65 28.62 22.17
C GLU A 230 -10.48 27.62 22.99
N SER A 231 -11.16 26.65 22.33
CA SER A 231 -11.45 25.36 22.95
C SER A 231 -12.14 24.40 21.98
N GLN A 232 -11.51 23.31 21.57
CA GLN A 232 -11.97 21.97 21.88
C GLN A 232 -11.17 20.91 21.13
N THR A 233 -10.41 20.17 21.91
CA THR A 233 -9.89 18.83 21.55
C THR A 233 -11.00 17.82 21.79
N GLY A 234 -11.23 16.94 20.81
CA GLY A 234 -12.18 15.82 20.95
C GLY A 234 -11.93 14.78 19.85
N ASP A 235 -11.27 13.72 20.28
CA ASP A 235 -11.11 12.44 19.59
C ASP A 235 -12.51 11.81 19.42
N ASP A 236 -12.89 11.43 18.18
CA ASP A 236 -13.83 10.33 17.98
C ASP A 236 -13.69 9.74 16.56
N SER A 237 -13.49 8.42 16.55
CA SER A 237 -13.28 7.58 15.39
C SER A 237 -14.61 7.08 14.83
N SER A 238 -15.01 7.58 13.66
CA SER A 238 -15.90 6.90 12.71
C SER A 238 -15.81 7.58 11.34
N PRO A 239 -15.92 6.85 10.22
CA PRO A 239 -15.78 7.44 8.91
C PRO A 239 -17.06 8.17 8.54
N ASP A 240 -17.14 9.42 8.96
CA ASP A 240 -18.19 10.33 8.55
C ASP A 240 -17.75 11.08 7.31
N TRP A 241 -18.56 10.99 6.30
CA TRP A 241 -18.51 11.70 5.05
C TRP A 241 -18.34 13.20 5.32
N GLN A 242 -17.10 13.72 5.15
CA GLN A 242 -16.86 15.16 5.27
C GLN A 242 -16.91 15.82 3.90
N PRO A 243 -17.64 16.94 3.75
CA PRO A 243 -17.65 17.69 2.49
C PRO A 243 -16.26 18.26 2.20
N LEU A 244 -15.87 18.23 0.92
CA LEU A 244 -14.63 18.76 0.37
C LEU A 244 -14.30 20.16 0.94
N ARG A 245 -13.04 20.35 1.34
CA ARG A 245 -12.54 21.63 1.89
C ARG A 245 -12.65 22.73 0.85
N THR A 246 -13.23 23.87 1.25
CA THR A 246 -13.19 25.11 0.48
C THR A 246 -11.76 25.63 0.36
N TYR A 247 -11.28 25.83 -0.86
CA TYR A 247 -9.99 26.44 -1.16
C TYR A 247 -10.16 27.92 -1.45
N THR A 248 -9.41 28.79 -0.78
CA THR A 248 -9.24 30.19 -1.14
C THR A 248 -7.91 30.36 -1.84
N SER A 249 -7.93 30.72 -3.13
CA SER A 249 -6.75 31.09 -3.90
C SER A 249 -6.07 32.35 -3.36
N PRO A 250 -4.72 32.42 -3.31
CA PRO A 250 -4.04 33.69 -3.05
C PRO A 250 -4.13 34.61 -4.24
N GLU A 251 -4.42 35.84 -3.94
CA GLU A 251 -4.67 37.01 -4.80
C GLU A 251 -3.70 37.16 -5.98
N GLU A 252 -4.24 37.37 -7.18
CA GLU A 252 -3.62 38.22 -8.17
C GLU A 252 -4.39 39.53 -8.28
N SER A 253 -3.86 40.57 -7.60
CA SER A 253 -4.22 41.94 -7.83
C SER A 253 -3.67 42.42 -9.19
N LYS A 254 -4.54 42.73 -10.14
CA LYS A 254 -4.25 43.73 -11.15
C LYS A 254 -5.53 44.46 -11.60
N ASP A 255 -5.53 45.73 -11.27
CA ASP A 255 -6.42 46.73 -11.74
C ASP A 255 -6.63 46.74 -13.27
N THR A 256 -7.87 46.80 -13.70
CA THR A 256 -8.25 47.60 -14.87
C THR A 256 -9.71 48.06 -14.76
N GLU A 257 -9.85 49.35 -14.74
CA GLU A 257 -11.10 50.10 -14.73
C GLU A 257 -11.89 49.99 -16.05
N ARG A 258 -13.22 50.21 -15.90
CA ARG A 258 -14.23 50.72 -16.88
C ARG A 258 -15.01 49.63 -17.62
N ASP A 259 -16.29 49.74 -17.81
CA ASP A 259 -17.19 50.89 -18.03
C ASP A 259 -18.64 50.41 -17.82
N GLU A 260 -19.47 51.25 -17.24
CA GLU A 260 -20.91 51.06 -17.08
C GLU A 260 -21.64 51.24 -18.39
N THR A 261 -22.44 50.23 -18.81
CA THR A 261 -23.66 50.53 -19.56
C THR A 261 -24.75 49.50 -19.23
N ASN A 262 -25.78 50.04 -18.67
CA ASN A 262 -27.07 49.50 -18.33
C ASN A 262 -27.85 49.10 -19.62
N THR A 263 -28.33 47.83 -19.68
CA THR A 263 -29.56 47.53 -20.47
C THR A 263 -30.30 46.36 -19.86
N ASP A 264 -31.45 46.70 -19.38
CA ASP A 264 -32.54 45.86 -18.91
C ASP A 264 -33.05 44.95 -20.04
N SER A 265 -33.10 43.62 -19.83
CA SER A 265 -34.05 42.76 -20.55
C SER A 265 -34.26 41.47 -19.74
N SER A 266 -35.46 41.39 -19.19
CA SER A 266 -36.09 40.21 -18.61
C SER A 266 -36.16 39.06 -19.63
N GLY A 267 -35.52 37.91 -19.27
CA GLY A 267 -35.68 36.63 -19.93
C GLY A 267 -35.55 35.54 -18.87
N GLU A 268 -36.64 34.88 -18.56
CA GLU A 268 -36.66 33.65 -17.74
C GLU A 268 -36.00 32.54 -18.56
N ASP A 269 -34.74 32.33 -18.36
CA ASP A 269 -34.06 31.09 -18.71
C ASP A 269 -33.53 30.48 -17.41
N GLY A 270 -33.92 29.23 -17.12
CA GLY A 270 -33.44 28.50 -16.00
C GLY A 270 -31.90 28.31 -16.12
N GLU A 271 -31.17 29.19 -15.45
CA GLU A 271 -29.72 29.05 -15.31
C GLU A 271 -29.42 27.74 -14.57
N ASN A 272 -28.96 26.77 -15.33
CA ASN A 272 -28.31 25.57 -14.85
C ASN A 272 -27.00 26.05 -14.20
N ARG A 273 -27.02 26.27 -12.89
CA ARG A 273 -25.80 26.60 -12.10
C ARG A 273 -24.93 25.36 -12.04
N SER A 274 -23.99 25.23 -12.97
CA SER A 274 -22.88 24.34 -12.78
C SER A 274 -22.03 24.91 -11.64
N ASP A 275 -21.93 24.19 -10.50
CA ASP A 275 -20.93 24.46 -9.52
C ASP A 275 -19.58 24.37 -10.25
N HIS A 276 -18.81 25.46 -10.24
CA HIS A 276 -17.51 25.48 -10.89
C HIS A 276 -16.61 24.44 -10.22
N VAL A 277 -16.01 23.57 -11.04
CA VAL A 277 -15.09 22.51 -10.61
C VAL A 277 -13.68 22.96 -10.94
N GLY A 278 -12.79 22.93 -9.96
CA GLY A 278 -11.36 23.20 -10.14
C GLY A 278 -10.53 21.92 -10.01
N LEU A 279 -9.43 21.86 -10.74
CA LEU A 279 -8.47 20.72 -10.64
C LEU A 279 -7.55 20.91 -9.43
N LYS A 280 -7.29 19.83 -8.71
CA LYS A 280 -6.23 19.78 -7.67
C LYS A 280 -4.87 19.89 -8.30
N GLU A 281 -3.92 20.51 -7.59
CA GLU A 281 -2.52 20.49 -7.99
C GLU A 281 -1.93 19.06 -7.83
N PRO A 282 -0.89 18.70 -8.60
CA PRO A 282 -0.31 17.34 -8.56
C PRO A 282 0.17 16.90 -7.16
N ASP A 283 0.64 17.82 -6.32
CA ASP A 283 1.11 17.57 -4.96
C ASP A 283 -0.03 17.40 -3.93
N GLU A 284 -1.27 17.71 -4.32
CA GLU A 284 -2.47 17.51 -3.51
C GLU A 284 -3.17 16.17 -3.80
N ILE A 285 -2.68 15.40 -4.78
CA ILE A 285 -3.23 14.11 -5.15
C ILE A 285 -2.54 13.02 -4.33
N ASP A 286 -3.35 12.24 -3.61
CA ASP A 286 -2.84 11.13 -2.79
C ASP A 286 -2.33 9.97 -3.66
N SER A 287 -1.33 9.25 -3.17
CA SER A 287 -0.75 8.09 -3.86
C SER A 287 -1.68 6.89 -3.98
N GLY A 288 -2.75 6.86 -3.17
CA GLY A 288 -3.79 5.84 -3.20
C GLY A 288 -4.93 6.11 -4.17
N THR A 289 -4.86 7.21 -4.97
CA THR A 289 -5.90 7.53 -5.95
C THR A 289 -5.96 6.53 -7.10
N LEU A 290 -7.11 6.45 -7.76
CA LEU A 290 -7.34 5.57 -8.90
C LEU A 290 -6.29 5.81 -10.01
N GLN A 291 -5.57 4.74 -10.36
CA GLN A 291 -4.57 4.77 -11.43
C GLN A 291 -5.15 4.33 -12.78
N ASN A 292 -6.07 3.40 -12.76
CA ASN A 292 -6.74 2.89 -13.95
C ASN A 292 -8.04 2.18 -13.54
N PRO A 293 -9.20 2.48 -14.17
CA PRO A 293 -10.48 1.84 -13.85
C PRO A 293 -10.55 0.34 -14.13
N HIS A 294 -9.54 -0.25 -14.77
CA HIS A 294 -9.44 -1.70 -14.95
C HIS A 294 -8.75 -2.42 -13.78
N ASP A 295 -8.12 -1.68 -12.88
CA ASP A 295 -7.45 -2.22 -11.70
C ASP A 295 -7.47 -1.16 -10.58
N GLU A 296 -8.56 -1.14 -9.84
CA GLU A 296 -8.86 -0.14 -8.81
C GLU A 296 -7.90 -0.21 -7.62
N ASP A 297 -7.36 -1.40 -7.34
CA ASP A 297 -6.48 -1.64 -6.21
C ASP A 297 -5.02 -1.25 -6.51
N ALA A 298 -4.68 -1.02 -7.79
CA ALA A 298 -3.34 -0.59 -8.18
C ALA A 298 -3.10 0.85 -7.71
N THR A 299 -2.06 1.05 -6.90
CA THR A 299 -1.69 2.36 -6.37
C THR A 299 -0.37 2.85 -6.95
N TYR A 300 -0.07 4.13 -6.72
CA TYR A 300 1.17 4.77 -7.18
C TYR A 300 2.18 4.93 -6.04
N ARG A 301 3.45 4.70 -6.34
CA ARG A 301 4.57 5.03 -5.45
C ARG A 301 5.81 5.42 -6.25
N CYS A 302 6.43 6.54 -5.88
CA CYS A 302 7.75 6.92 -6.37
C CYS A 302 8.83 6.51 -5.35
N LYS A 303 9.90 5.83 -5.81
CA LYS A 303 11.05 5.45 -4.99
C LYS A 303 12.33 5.57 -5.81
N ASN A 304 13.31 6.34 -5.31
CA ASN A 304 14.59 6.59 -5.99
C ASN A 304 14.45 7.16 -7.40
N ASP A 305 13.50 8.06 -7.62
CA ASP A 305 13.16 8.66 -8.92
C ASP A 305 12.61 7.65 -9.96
N GLU A 306 12.12 6.49 -9.49
CA GLU A 306 11.40 5.51 -10.30
C GLU A 306 9.95 5.43 -9.84
N ASP A 307 9.03 5.39 -10.80
CA ASP A 307 7.59 5.35 -10.59
C ASP A 307 7.09 3.91 -10.69
N TYR A 308 6.32 3.49 -9.69
CA TYR A 308 5.72 2.16 -9.61
C TYR A 308 4.20 2.28 -9.55
N HIS A 309 3.51 1.57 -10.44
CA HIS A 309 2.05 1.48 -10.47
C HIS A 309 1.63 0.04 -10.23
N GLY A 310 1.00 -0.24 -9.12
CA GLY A 310 0.54 -1.60 -8.80
C GLY A 310 0.60 -1.93 -7.32
N TYR A 311 1.35 -2.97 -6.99
CA TYR A 311 1.31 -3.64 -5.71
C TYR A 311 2.68 -3.77 -5.06
N LYS A 312 2.69 -4.17 -3.82
CA LYS A 312 3.87 -4.56 -3.07
C LYS A 312 3.69 -6.00 -2.57
N ALA A 313 4.65 -6.87 -2.85
CA ALA A 313 4.73 -8.17 -2.23
C ALA A 313 5.68 -8.14 -1.04
N ASN A 314 5.25 -8.70 0.07
CA ASN A 314 6.05 -8.96 1.26
C ASN A 314 6.27 -10.45 1.39
N VAL A 315 7.52 -10.92 1.45
CA VAL A 315 7.86 -12.34 1.43
C VAL A 315 8.78 -12.69 2.58
N ALA A 316 8.41 -13.72 3.33
CA ALA A 316 9.24 -14.29 4.37
C ALA A 316 9.77 -15.68 3.96
N GLU A 317 11.00 -15.97 4.27
CA GLU A 317 11.60 -17.29 4.07
C GLU A 317 12.52 -17.69 5.21
N THR A 318 12.70 -18.99 5.41
CA THR A 318 13.70 -19.53 6.35
C THR A 318 15.11 -19.19 5.90
N CYS A 319 15.99 -18.85 6.84
CA CYS A 319 17.39 -18.54 6.53
C CYS A 319 18.40 -19.27 7.42
N ASN A 320 17.99 -20.28 8.18
CA ASN A 320 18.88 -21.15 8.89
C ASN A 320 19.74 -21.99 7.90
N GLY A 321 21.06 -21.89 8.02
CA GLY A 321 22.02 -22.60 7.14
C GLY A 321 22.04 -24.11 7.29
N GLU A 322 21.46 -24.66 8.36
CA GLU A 322 21.36 -26.11 8.61
C GLU A 322 20.19 -26.75 7.83
N ASN A 323 19.26 -25.94 7.35
CA ASN A 323 18.13 -26.42 6.55
C ASN A 323 18.60 -26.96 5.18
N PRO A 324 18.01 -28.06 4.67
CA PRO A 324 18.36 -28.62 3.36
C PRO A 324 18.02 -27.69 2.19
N PHE A 325 17.06 -26.79 2.38
CA PHE A 325 16.68 -25.74 1.45
C PHE A 325 15.96 -24.61 2.20
N ARG A 326 15.75 -23.48 1.54
CA ARG A 326 14.99 -22.36 2.06
C ARG A 326 13.52 -22.56 1.73
N LEU A 327 12.67 -22.35 2.71
CA LEU A 327 11.22 -22.47 2.59
C LEU A 327 10.59 -21.10 2.69
N ILE A 328 9.78 -20.70 1.71
CA ILE A 328 8.93 -19.52 1.83
C ILE A 328 7.88 -19.80 2.89
N THR A 329 7.77 -18.93 3.87
CA THR A 329 6.91 -19.11 5.05
C THR A 329 5.71 -18.19 5.06
N ALA A 330 5.80 -17.05 4.39
CA ALA A 330 4.67 -16.16 4.14
C ALA A 330 4.84 -15.42 2.82
N VAL A 331 3.72 -15.12 2.19
CA VAL A 331 3.60 -14.22 1.05
C VAL A 331 2.35 -13.39 1.27
N ARG A 332 2.52 -12.07 1.24
CA ARG A 332 1.41 -11.10 1.28
C ARG A 332 1.58 -10.11 0.14
N VAL A 333 0.48 -9.79 -0.51
CA VAL A 333 0.43 -8.74 -1.53
C VAL A 333 -0.57 -7.68 -1.07
N ASP A 334 -0.16 -6.43 -1.16
CA ASP A 334 -0.99 -5.28 -0.82
C ASP A 334 -0.72 -4.11 -1.78
N THR A 335 -1.42 -3.01 -1.60
CA THR A 335 -1.17 -1.79 -2.37
C THR A 335 0.27 -1.31 -2.19
N ASN A 336 0.87 -0.72 -3.21
CA ASN A 336 2.30 -0.38 -3.17
C ASN A 336 2.63 0.80 -2.24
N ASN A 337 1.64 1.57 -1.83
CA ASN A 337 1.77 2.67 -0.87
C ASN A 337 1.71 2.21 0.60
N THR A 338 1.35 0.94 0.88
CA THR A 338 1.38 0.37 2.24
C THR A 338 2.82 0.31 2.78
N ASP A 339 3.02 0.71 4.04
CA ASP A 339 4.34 0.63 4.67
C ASP A 339 4.75 -0.80 5.01
N ASP A 340 6.07 -1.09 4.93
CA ASP A 340 6.61 -2.43 5.23
C ASP A 340 6.36 -2.85 6.68
N GLY A 341 6.31 -1.87 7.60
CA GLY A 341 5.98 -2.11 9.00
C GLY A 341 4.55 -2.57 9.19
N ASP A 342 3.59 -2.00 8.46
CA ASP A 342 2.18 -2.36 8.55
C ASP A 342 1.96 -3.78 8.00
N LEU A 343 2.56 -4.11 6.85
CA LEU A 343 2.54 -5.47 6.28
C LEU A 343 3.06 -6.52 7.28
N LEU A 344 4.17 -6.23 7.96
CA LEU A 344 4.69 -7.12 8.98
C LEU A 344 3.74 -7.25 10.17
N GLY A 345 3.10 -6.15 10.59
CA GLY A 345 2.19 -6.14 11.74
C GLY A 345 1.03 -7.10 11.60
N GLU A 346 0.51 -7.24 10.39
CA GLU A 346 -0.56 -8.18 10.08
C GLU A 346 -0.08 -9.63 10.06
N ASP A 347 1.14 -9.89 9.58
CA ASP A 347 1.67 -11.24 9.37
C ASP A 347 2.35 -11.85 10.60
N VAL A 348 2.90 -11.04 11.50
CA VAL A 348 3.83 -11.50 12.54
C VAL A 348 3.22 -12.52 13.50
N THR A 349 1.95 -12.36 13.88
CA THR A 349 1.26 -13.31 14.77
C THR A 349 1.05 -14.65 14.11
N GLU A 350 0.65 -14.63 12.86
CA GLU A 350 0.42 -15.82 12.07
C GLU A 350 1.73 -16.59 11.83
N LEU A 351 2.78 -15.88 11.41
CA LEU A 351 4.13 -16.43 11.27
C LEU A 351 4.63 -17.07 12.55
N SER A 352 4.54 -16.36 13.67
CA SER A 352 4.97 -16.90 14.98
C SER A 352 4.24 -18.18 15.33
N THR A 353 2.92 -18.17 15.21
CA THR A 353 2.07 -19.31 15.58
C THR A 353 2.30 -20.51 14.66
N LYS A 354 2.40 -20.28 13.36
CA LYS A 354 2.49 -21.34 12.35
C LYS A 354 3.88 -21.91 12.17
N THR A 355 4.93 -21.12 12.42
CA THR A 355 6.31 -21.51 12.10
C THR A 355 7.23 -21.61 13.32
N GLY A 356 6.81 -21.07 14.46
CA GLY A 356 7.67 -20.98 15.65
C GLY A 356 8.77 -19.93 15.51
N LEU A 357 8.53 -18.87 14.75
CA LEU A 357 9.46 -17.75 14.53
C LEU A 357 9.97 -17.17 15.84
N ARG A 358 11.31 -16.96 15.95
CA ARG A 358 11.99 -16.31 17.07
C ARG A 358 12.89 -15.18 16.65
N ASP A 359 13.59 -15.34 15.53
CA ASP A 359 14.53 -14.36 15.00
C ASP A 359 14.10 -13.94 13.59
N LEU A 360 13.78 -12.67 13.43
CA LEU A 360 13.32 -12.09 12.16
C LEU A 360 14.31 -11.04 11.66
N LEU A 361 14.94 -11.29 10.51
CA LEU A 361 15.87 -10.36 9.88
C LEU A 361 15.11 -9.50 8.84
N VAL A 362 15.14 -8.18 9.06
CA VAL A 362 14.44 -7.20 8.23
C VAL A 362 15.34 -6.00 7.89
N ASP A 363 14.93 -5.19 6.95
CA ASP A 363 15.60 -3.91 6.71
C ASP A 363 15.09 -2.79 7.64
N GLY A 364 15.63 -1.57 7.48
CA GLY A 364 15.23 -0.41 8.27
C GLY A 364 13.81 0.10 7.98
N GLY A 365 13.22 -0.28 6.84
CA GLY A 365 11.87 0.08 6.44
C GLY A 365 10.79 -0.55 7.32
N TYR A 366 11.07 -1.71 7.89
CA TYR A 366 10.16 -2.42 8.82
C TYR A 366 10.12 -1.84 10.23
N THR A 367 10.65 -0.63 10.42
CA THR A 367 10.70 0.03 11.72
C THR A 367 9.36 0.65 12.08
N HIS A 368 8.51 -0.06 12.80
CA HIS A 368 7.22 0.41 13.27
C HIS A 368 7.04 0.12 14.77
N LYS A 369 6.69 1.15 15.58
CA LYS A 369 6.69 1.06 17.05
C LYS A 369 5.77 -0.03 17.60
N GLU A 370 4.56 -0.12 17.08
CA GLU A 370 3.56 -1.08 17.56
C GLU A 370 3.94 -2.50 17.18
N VAL A 371 4.43 -2.70 15.95
CA VAL A 371 4.92 -3.98 15.47
C VAL A 371 6.13 -4.47 16.26
N GLU A 372 7.07 -3.58 16.57
CA GLU A 372 8.23 -3.93 17.42
C GLU A 372 7.79 -4.31 18.84
N LYS A 373 6.78 -3.63 19.38
CA LYS A 373 6.18 -4.00 20.67
C LYS A 373 5.52 -5.36 20.57
N HIS A 374 4.72 -5.59 19.52
CA HIS A 374 4.04 -6.86 19.29
C HIS A 374 5.02 -8.02 19.13
N CYS A 375 6.10 -7.83 18.37
CA CYS A 375 7.18 -8.83 18.27
C CYS A 375 7.79 -9.16 19.64
N ARG A 376 8.08 -8.15 20.47
CA ARG A 376 8.58 -8.37 21.83
C ARG A 376 7.60 -9.17 22.70
N ASP A 377 6.30 -8.85 22.61
CA ASP A 377 5.24 -9.53 23.37
C ASP A 377 5.10 -11.02 22.94
N GLN A 378 5.47 -11.34 21.70
CA GLN A 378 5.52 -12.70 21.14
C GLN A 378 6.90 -13.37 21.28
N GLU A 379 7.84 -12.78 22.01
CA GLU A 379 9.22 -13.25 22.16
C GLU A 379 10.00 -13.36 20.84
N ILE A 380 9.66 -12.53 19.84
CA ILE A 380 10.35 -12.44 18.56
C ILE A 380 11.40 -11.33 18.62
N THR A 381 12.64 -11.66 18.30
CA THR A 381 13.74 -10.70 18.17
C THR A 381 13.82 -10.22 16.71
N GLN A 382 13.63 -8.91 16.51
CA GLN A 382 13.85 -8.30 15.21
C GLN A 382 15.31 -7.86 15.06
N HIS A 383 15.95 -8.28 13.98
CA HIS A 383 17.29 -7.92 13.57
C HIS A 383 17.25 -7.02 12.35
N PHE A 384 17.58 -5.74 12.54
CA PHE A 384 17.51 -4.75 11.48
C PHE A 384 18.86 -4.56 10.79
N SER A 385 18.94 -4.71 9.48
CA SER A 385 20.17 -4.49 8.72
C SER A 385 20.54 -3.02 8.54
N GLY A 386 19.63 -2.11 8.84
CA GLY A 386 19.81 -0.68 8.76
C GLY A 386 18.93 0.08 9.76
N ILE A 387 19.19 1.36 9.91
CA ILE A 387 18.40 2.25 10.74
C ILE A 387 18.15 3.53 9.98
N THR A 388 16.88 3.83 9.77
CA THR A 388 16.43 5.08 9.16
C THR A 388 16.69 6.28 10.08
N GLY A 389 16.96 7.44 9.51
CA GLY A 389 17.16 8.70 10.20
C GLY A 389 18.61 9.11 10.44
N GLN A 390 18.80 10.37 10.81
CA GLN A 390 20.11 10.98 10.97
C GLN A 390 20.90 10.37 12.13
N ARG A 391 22.21 10.18 11.94
CA ARG A 391 23.13 9.81 13.03
C ARG A 391 23.29 10.99 13.99
N PRO A 392 23.38 10.73 15.32
CA PRO A 392 23.73 11.78 16.28
C PRO A 392 25.08 12.42 15.93
N ALA A 393 25.25 13.70 16.27
CA ALA A 393 26.54 14.38 16.10
C ALA A 393 27.63 13.62 16.88
N ALA A 394 28.79 13.41 16.27
CA ALA A 394 29.90 12.64 16.82
C ALA A 394 30.42 13.19 18.16
N GLU A 395 30.19 14.46 18.44
CA GLU A 395 30.62 15.14 19.68
C GLU A 395 29.72 14.83 20.90
N LYS A 396 28.52 14.25 20.68
CA LYS A 396 27.56 13.94 21.73
C LYS A 396 27.62 12.45 22.09
N MET A 397 27.58 12.19 23.40
CA MET A 397 27.50 10.83 23.94
C MET A 397 26.25 10.12 23.42
N SER A 398 26.41 8.88 22.97
CA SER A 398 25.29 8.05 22.53
C SER A 398 24.36 7.74 23.70
N LEU A 399 23.06 7.73 23.46
CA LEU A 399 22.07 7.28 24.44
C LEU A 399 22.15 5.75 24.71
N ALA A 400 22.97 5.01 23.97
CA ALA A 400 23.28 3.61 24.25
C ALA A 400 24.48 3.43 25.22
N ALA A 401 25.15 4.50 25.61
CA ALA A 401 26.28 4.45 26.54
C ALA A 401 25.88 4.17 27.99
N PRO A 402 24.77 4.68 28.53
CA PRO A 402 24.25 4.28 29.82
C PRO A 402 23.85 2.80 29.87
N GLU A 403 23.75 2.27 31.08
CA GLU A 403 23.11 0.98 31.33
C GLU A 403 21.60 1.17 31.45
N TRP A 404 20.86 0.38 30.69
CA TRP A 404 19.40 0.46 30.60
C TRP A 404 18.76 -0.88 30.95
N ASP A 405 17.63 -0.80 31.67
CA ASP A 405 16.65 -1.87 31.78
C ASP A 405 15.41 -1.45 30.98
N GLY A 406 15.30 -1.98 29.78
CA GLY A 406 14.36 -1.44 28.78
C GLY A 406 14.69 0.02 28.43
N THR A 407 13.80 0.93 28.80
CA THR A 407 13.96 2.38 28.65
C THR A 407 14.28 3.10 29.96
N ARG A 408 14.40 2.37 31.07
CA ARG A 408 14.80 2.88 32.36
C ARG A 408 16.33 2.89 32.49
N MET A 409 16.91 4.04 32.79
CA MET A 409 18.35 4.14 33.06
C MET A 409 18.69 3.53 34.41
N VAL A 410 19.51 2.49 34.42
CA VAL A 410 20.05 1.85 35.64
C VAL A 410 21.25 2.62 36.12
N ALA A 411 22.20 2.91 35.22
CA ALA A 411 23.39 3.68 35.55
C ALA A 411 23.86 4.53 34.37
N CYS A 412 24.39 5.71 34.66
CA CYS A 412 25.09 6.53 33.65
C CYS A 412 26.47 5.91 33.32
N PRO A 413 27.16 6.34 32.25
CA PRO A 413 28.47 5.79 31.87
C PRO A 413 29.58 5.95 32.93
N ALA A 414 29.38 6.79 33.94
CA ALA A 414 30.25 6.92 35.10
C ALA A 414 29.83 6.01 36.29
N GLY A 415 28.79 5.16 36.11
CA GLY A 415 28.35 4.19 37.11
C GLY A 415 27.38 4.74 38.17
N HIS A 416 26.78 5.91 37.95
CA HIS A 416 25.87 6.53 38.93
C HIS A 416 24.40 6.40 38.51
N GLU A 417 23.52 6.07 39.45
CA GLU A 417 22.07 5.97 39.24
C GLU A 417 21.39 7.35 39.28
N PRO A 418 20.35 7.57 38.50
CA PRO A 418 19.44 8.72 38.64
C PRO A 418 18.70 8.61 39.98
N PHE A 419 18.66 9.69 40.75
CA PHE A 419 17.89 9.69 42.02
C PHE A 419 16.39 9.90 41.79
N GLU A 420 15.98 10.37 40.59
CA GLU A 420 14.60 10.51 40.17
C GLU A 420 14.52 10.22 38.68
N GLN A 421 13.53 9.43 38.28
CA GLN A 421 13.26 9.11 36.88
C GLN A 421 11.77 8.94 36.66
N ASN A 422 11.23 9.60 35.63
CA ASN A 422 9.82 9.60 35.30
C ASN A 422 9.63 9.14 33.83
N HIS A 423 8.62 8.28 33.63
CA HIS A 423 8.14 7.85 32.33
C HIS A 423 6.74 8.40 32.14
N TYR A 424 6.51 9.04 31.03
CA TYR A 424 5.22 9.66 30.68
C TYR A 424 4.54 8.82 29.58
N GLU A 425 3.22 8.79 29.60
CA GLU A 425 2.41 8.08 28.58
C GLU A 425 2.71 8.55 27.15
N THR A 426 3.18 9.78 26.99
CA THR A 426 3.64 10.34 25.71
C THR A 426 4.93 9.71 25.17
N GLY A 427 5.49 8.69 25.86
CA GLY A 427 6.79 8.09 25.52
C GLY A 427 7.97 9.03 25.81
N ARG A 428 7.81 10.00 26.69
CA ARG A 428 8.89 10.87 27.18
C ARG A 428 9.48 10.27 28.45
N ILE A 429 10.80 10.23 28.52
CA ILE A 429 11.57 9.90 29.73
C ILE A 429 12.22 11.18 30.24
N SER A 430 12.19 11.40 31.53
CA SER A 430 13.00 12.44 32.19
C SER A 430 13.64 11.88 33.46
N GLY A 431 14.77 12.44 33.84
CA GLY A 431 15.42 12.04 35.08
C GLY A 431 16.38 13.11 35.60
N LYS A 432 16.79 12.91 36.87
CA LYS A 432 17.66 13.82 37.59
C LYS A 432 18.86 13.07 38.16
N MET A 433 20.04 13.66 37.99
CA MET A 433 21.32 13.18 38.53
C MET A 433 21.81 14.12 39.61
N ALA A 434 22.41 13.57 40.66
CA ALA A 434 22.97 14.35 41.74
C ALA A 434 24.15 15.22 41.25
N LYS A 435 24.20 16.46 41.73
CA LYS A 435 25.18 17.45 41.29
C LYS A 435 26.61 17.00 41.60
N GLU A 436 26.83 16.38 42.76
CA GLU A 436 28.11 15.82 43.19
C GLU A 436 28.74 14.78 42.23
N TYR A 437 27.90 14.05 41.52
CA TYR A 437 28.36 13.05 40.54
C TYR A 437 28.73 13.68 39.19
N CYS A 438 28.05 14.72 38.80
CA CYS A 438 28.20 15.33 37.49
C CYS A 438 29.22 16.47 37.41
N ASP A 439 29.44 17.20 38.49
CA ASP A 439 30.36 18.38 38.52
C ASP A 439 31.80 17.96 38.17
N GLY A 440 32.28 16.84 38.66
CA GLY A 440 33.62 16.29 38.39
C GLY A 440 33.67 15.15 37.34
N CYS A 441 32.59 14.92 36.63
CA CYS A 441 32.49 13.78 35.72
C CYS A 441 33.39 13.95 34.46
N PRO A 442 34.22 12.95 34.13
CA PRO A 442 35.08 13.00 32.94
C PRO A 442 34.31 13.08 31.61
N HIS A 443 33.02 12.70 31.63
CA HIS A 443 32.16 12.72 30.46
C HIS A 443 31.30 13.99 30.35
N LYS A 444 31.45 14.97 31.23
CA LYS A 444 30.56 16.16 31.38
C LYS A 444 30.32 16.88 30.05
N GLU A 445 31.37 17.11 29.26
CA GLU A 445 31.30 17.88 27.99
C GLU A 445 30.52 17.19 26.90
N SER A 446 30.62 15.87 26.80
CA SER A 446 29.89 15.06 25.81
C SER A 446 28.55 14.54 26.30
N CYS A 447 28.28 14.60 27.62
CA CYS A 447 27.11 14.04 28.25
C CYS A 447 25.81 14.74 27.79
N PHE A 448 24.72 13.97 27.77
CA PHE A 448 23.40 14.47 27.39
C PHE A 448 22.66 15.20 28.54
N VAL A 449 23.20 15.23 29.75
CA VAL A 449 22.59 15.94 30.91
C VAL A 449 22.76 17.44 30.78
N LYS A 450 21.78 18.19 31.32
CA LYS A 450 21.79 19.64 31.37
C LYS A 450 21.89 20.10 32.84
N GLU A 451 22.81 21.03 33.13
CA GLU A 451 22.96 21.59 34.46
C GLU A 451 21.74 22.43 34.86
N GLN A 452 21.28 22.23 36.10
CA GLN A 452 20.26 22.98 36.76
C GLN A 452 20.83 23.54 38.09
N GLN A 453 20.09 24.37 38.78
CA GLN A 453 20.57 24.98 40.03
C GLN A 453 20.99 23.94 41.11
N GLN A 454 20.20 22.86 41.27
CA GLN A 454 20.38 21.89 42.36
C GLN A 454 20.77 20.48 41.85
N HIS A 455 20.64 20.19 40.57
CA HIS A 455 20.85 18.86 40.00
C HIS A 455 21.20 18.99 38.51
N TYR A 456 21.53 17.87 37.86
CA TYR A 456 21.54 17.77 36.41
C TYR A 456 20.28 17.03 35.95
N SER A 457 19.71 17.44 34.83
CA SER A 457 18.51 16.84 34.27
C SER A 457 18.77 16.26 32.87
N TYR A 458 18.07 15.21 32.54
CA TYR A 458 17.97 14.71 31.19
C TYR A 458 16.52 14.51 30.79
N GLY A 459 16.28 14.53 29.47
CA GLY A 459 14.95 14.24 28.91
C GLY A 459 15.04 13.91 27.44
N PHE A 460 14.42 12.80 27.06
CA PHE A 460 14.34 12.35 25.67
C PHE A 460 13.09 11.48 25.48
N ARG A 461 12.79 11.16 24.23
CA ARG A 461 11.74 10.18 23.90
C ARG A 461 12.33 8.77 23.98
N GLU A 462 11.56 7.80 24.48
CA GLU A 462 11.91 6.36 24.55
C GLU A 462 12.48 5.85 23.23
N ARG A 463 11.83 6.19 22.14
CA ARG A 463 12.26 5.81 20.79
C ARG A 463 13.72 6.17 20.46
N ARG A 464 14.23 7.27 21.01
CA ARG A 464 15.63 7.66 20.81
C ARG A 464 16.61 6.75 21.54
N VAL A 465 16.21 6.23 22.71
CA VAL A 465 16.99 5.24 23.46
C VAL A 465 17.00 3.91 22.70
N GLU A 466 15.85 3.44 22.28
CA GLU A 466 15.70 2.19 21.50
C GLU A 466 16.54 2.25 20.21
N ILE A 467 16.48 3.33 19.45
CA ILE A 467 17.29 3.53 18.24
C ILE A 467 18.77 3.54 18.56
N ALA A 468 19.19 4.17 19.65
CA ALA A 468 20.60 4.20 20.05
C ALA A 468 21.11 2.80 20.47
N GLN A 469 20.30 2.04 21.21
CA GLN A 469 20.60 0.65 21.59
C GLN A 469 20.69 -0.25 20.35
N ARG A 470 19.80 -0.06 19.38
CA ARG A 470 19.83 -0.78 18.09
C ARG A 470 21.10 -0.46 17.31
N ARG A 471 21.51 0.81 17.23
CA ARG A 471 22.78 1.19 16.60
C ARG A 471 23.98 0.53 17.27
N LYS A 472 23.97 0.43 18.60
CA LYS A 472 25.03 -0.27 19.35
C LYS A 472 25.06 -1.76 19.02
N ARG A 473 23.89 -2.42 18.88
CA ARG A 473 23.83 -3.81 18.44
C ARG A 473 24.37 -4.00 17.03
N LEU A 474 24.07 -3.10 16.11
CA LEU A 474 24.60 -3.14 14.74
C LEU A 474 26.14 -3.04 14.66
N ASP A 475 26.78 -2.43 15.67
CA ASP A 475 28.24 -2.37 15.78
C ASP A 475 28.84 -3.65 16.37
N ASP A 476 28.03 -4.59 16.89
CA ASP A 476 28.48 -5.87 17.42
C ASP A 476 28.86 -6.83 16.27
N PRO A 477 30.09 -7.38 16.27
CA PRO A 477 30.55 -8.32 15.24
C PRO A 477 29.66 -9.58 15.13
N ALA A 478 29.08 -10.07 16.24
CA ALA A 478 28.18 -11.22 16.22
C ALA A 478 26.87 -10.90 15.50
N GLU A 479 26.28 -9.73 15.78
CA GLU A 479 25.09 -9.25 15.09
C GLU A 479 25.36 -9.03 13.60
N GLN A 480 26.51 -8.44 13.24
CA GLN A 480 26.91 -8.25 11.85
C GLN A 480 27.06 -9.57 11.09
N GLU A 481 27.61 -10.61 11.72
CA GLU A 481 27.71 -11.93 11.11
C GLU A 481 26.33 -12.55 10.91
N PHE A 482 25.44 -12.41 11.91
CA PHE A 482 24.07 -12.90 11.82
C PHE A 482 23.27 -12.20 10.73
N LEU A 483 23.43 -10.88 10.60
CA LEU A 483 22.76 -10.06 9.57
C LEU A 483 23.20 -10.41 8.14
N LYS A 484 24.30 -11.12 7.92
CA LYS A 484 24.67 -11.61 6.58
C LYS A 484 23.63 -12.57 6.02
N LEU A 485 22.88 -13.25 6.87
CA LEU A 485 21.78 -14.11 6.43
C LEU A 485 20.69 -13.33 5.67
N ARG A 486 20.53 -12.03 5.96
CA ARG A 486 19.56 -11.18 5.25
C ARG A 486 19.93 -10.95 3.78
N ALA A 487 21.22 -10.92 3.44
CA ALA A 487 21.66 -10.68 2.05
C ALA A 487 21.03 -11.63 1.01
N GLY A 488 20.57 -12.80 1.45
CA GLY A 488 19.87 -13.72 0.56
C GLY A 488 18.44 -13.33 0.22
N ALA A 489 17.82 -12.35 0.88
CA ALA A 489 16.50 -11.86 0.53
C ALA A 489 16.47 -11.25 -0.89
N GLU A 490 17.53 -10.53 -1.27
CA GLU A 490 17.68 -10.00 -2.64
C GLU A 490 17.72 -11.13 -3.68
N SER A 491 18.30 -12.29 -3.33
CA SER A 491 18.31 -13.46 -4.24
C SER A 491 16.91 -14.05 -4.42
N LEU A 492 16.09 -14.07 -3.36
CA LEU A 492 14.69 -14.50 -3.44
C LEU A 492 13.88 -13.60 -4.38
N ILE A 493 13.98 -12.29 -4.20
CA ILE A 493 13.29 -11.31 -5.05
C ILE A 493 13.75 -11.43 -6.51
N ASN A 494 15.04 -11.55 -6.76
CA ASN A 494 15.56 -11.79 -8.11
C ASN A 494 15.02 -13.09 -8.72
N GLU A 495 14.89 -14.16 -7.93
CA GLU A 495 14.30 -15.42 -8.41
C GLU A 495 12.82 -15.25 -8.73
N MET A 496 12.06 -14.50 -7.93
CA MET A 496 10.67 -14.14 -8.24
C MET A 496 10.57 -13.39 -9.58
N TYR A 497 11.44 -12.41 -9.83
CA TYR A 497 11.47 -11.67 -11.09
C TYR A 497 11.80 -12.56 -12.28
N HIS A 498 12.78 -13.46 -12.15
CA HIS A 498 13.10 -14.44 -13.18
C HIS A 498 11.95 -15.44 -13.46
N LYS A 499 10.96 -15.52 -12.58
CA LYS A 499 9.73 -16.31 -12.74
C LYS A 499 8.51 -15.47 -13.12
N ASP A 500 8.73 -14.29 -13.73
CA ASP A 500 7.71 -13.32 -14.11
C ASP A 500 6.92 -12.73 -12.93
N GLY A 501 7.49 -12.69 -11.73
CA GLY A 501 6.87 -12.11 -10.54
C GLY A 501 6.98 -10.59 -10.45
N GLU A 502 7.56 -9.92 -11.44
CA GLU A 502 7.70 -8.46 -11.46
C GLU A 502 6.43 -7.73 -11.91
N LYS A 503 5.51 -8.44 -12.58
CA LYS A 503 4.28 -7.87 -13.11
C LYS A 503 3.10 -8.80 -12.91
N THR A 504 1.95 -8.25 -12.54
CA THR A 504 0.71 -9.04 -12.46
C THR A 504 0.30 -9.53 -13.86
N LYS A 505 -0.22 -10.74 -13.94
CA LYS A 505 -0.71 -11.30 -15.20
C LYS A 505 -2.20 -11.03 -15.42
N PHE A 506 -2.86 -10.49 -14.40
CA PHE A 506 -4.29 -10.21 -14.37
C PHE A 506 -4.51 -8.79 -13.86
N THR A 507 -5.65 -8.22 -14.18
CA THR A 507 -6.16 -6.96 -13.65
C THR A 507 -7.19 -7.24 -12.56
N GLY A 508 -7.36 -6.30 -11.61
CA GLY A 508 -8.31 -6.41 -10.51
C GLY A 508 -7.75 -7.14 -9.28
N LYS A 509 -8.60 -7.39 -8.29
CA LYS A 509 -8.27 -7.94 -6.95
C LYS A 509 -7.68 -9.36 -6.90
N VAL A 510 -7.35 -9.96 -8.01
CA VAL A 510 -6.65 -11.25 -8.05
C VAL A 510 -5.19 -11.02 -7.72
N LYS A 511 -4.93 -10.99 -6.46
CA LYS A 511 -3.59 -10.83 -5.90
C LYS A 511 -2.84 -12.15 -5.89
#